data_cbeac2e81c82960fb713617611f4d071
#
_entry.id   cbeac2e81c82960fb713617611f4d071
#
_cell.length_a   1.000
_cell.length_b   1.000
_cell.length_c   1.000
_cell.angle_alpha   90.00
_cell.angle_beta   90.00
_cell.angle_gamma   90.00
#
_symmetry.space_group_name_H-M   'P 1'
#
loop_
_entity.id
_entity.type
_entity.pdbx_description
1 polymer ?
#
loop_
_entity_poly.entity_id
_entity_poly.type
_entity_poly.pdbx_seq_one_letter_code
_entity_poly.pdbx_strand_id
1 'polypeptide(L)'
;MTPPQPKYDRKDIGSAAVRIPAAGMPDTLDVATDPYAPTRAAKQVFIRGFQAWPQTVGPFPAVILLHEWWGLNSHFHDLAFRLAEHGYVALVIDQYSRIGGSVTSDPETAAQLMGKVKISELTQDLGAACEYLNFQEYVKKNRFAVLGFCMGGSHALSYACAKRQLRAAVAFYGKVPLGSLSTLHCPVQYHQAEHDDWITQQEVDQLAQTLADRKVVCEVHKYPGTSHAFFNDTRPDVYNAGAATEAWARTLAFLDTYILADHLGVRPLPDSQRIR
;
A
#
# COMPACT_ATOMS: atom_id res chain seq x y z
N MET A 1 -9.75 -14.57 15.69
CA MET A 1 -10.40 -14.93 14.39
C MET A 1 -9.41 -15.73 13.56
N THR A 2 -9.84 -16.81 12.91
CA THR A 2 -8.96 -17.61 12.03
C THR A 2 -9.08 -17.07 10.62
N PRO A 3 -7.97 -16.91 9.87
CA PRO A 3 -8.02 -16.48 8.49
C PRO A 3 -8.84 -17.47 7.63
N PRO A 4 -9.54 -16.99 6.59
CA PRO A 4 -10.18 -17.88 5.64
C PRO A 4 -9.14 -18.77 4.96
N GLN A 5 -9.55 -19.93 4.49
CA GLN A 5 -8.66 -20.79 3.72
C GLN A 5 -8.30 -20.12 2.39
N PRO A 6 -7.09 -20.32 1.90
CA PRO A 6 -6.70 -19.87 0.56
C PRO A 6 -7.66 -20.41 -0.50
N LYS A 7 -7.97 -19.59 -1.50
CA LYS A 7 -8.80 -19.94 -2.65
C LYS A 7 -7.99 -20.66 -3.75
N TYR A 8 -6.69 -20.40 -3.76
CA TYR A 8 -5.74 -20.94 -4.75
C TYR A 8 -4.53 -21.52 -4.06
N ASP A 9 -3.99 -22.61 -4.57
CA ASP A 9 -2.72 -23.15 -4.10
C ASP A 9 -1.57 -22.25 -4.56
N ARG A 10 -0.51 -22.16 -3.76
CA ARG A 10 0.67 -21.34 -4.06
C ARG A 10 1.35 -21.68 -5.40
N LYS A 11 1.30 -22.94 -5.82
CA LYS A 11 1.80 -23.39 -7.14
C LYS A 11 1.05 -22.79 -8.32
N ASP A 12 -0.20 -22.35 -8.10
CA ASP A 12 -1.07 -21.75 -9.11
C ASP A 12 -1.01 -20.20 -9.08
N ILE A 13 -0.02 -19.64 -8.38
CA ILE A 13 0.24 -18.21 -8.32
C ILE A 13 1.40 -17.85 -9.22
N GLY A 14 1.13 -16.96 -10.17
CA GLY A 14 2.16 -16.32 -10.98
C GLY A 14 2.84 -15.18 -10.22
N SER A 15 4.12 -14.94 -10.51
CA SER A 15 4.83 -13.80 -9.94
C SER A 15 5.86 -13.23 -10.90
N ALA A 16 6.14 -11.94 -10.79
CA ALA A 16 7.16 -11.26 -11.59
C ALA A 16 7.72 -10.04 -10.86
N ALA A 17 9.01 -9.76 -11.09
CA ALA A 17 9.54 -8.44 -10.83
C ALA A 17 9.00 -7.47 -11.90
N VAL A 18 8.61 -6.27 -11.48
CA VAL A 18 8.03 -5.26 -12.36
C VAL A 18 8.84 -3.96 -12.34
N ARG A 19 8.79 -3.24 -13.46
CA ARG A 19 9.37 -1.90 -13.59
C ARG A 19 8.31 -1.01 -14.23
N ILE A 20 7.82 -0.04 -13.47
CA ILE A 20 6.77 0.88 -13.87
C ILE A 20 7.42 2.24 -14.15
N PRO A 21 7.21 2.88 -15.30
CA PRO A 21 7.67 4.24 -15.52
C PRO A 21 7.13 5.17 -14.43
N ALA A 22 7.99 5.92 -13.76
CA ALA A 22 7.56 6.87 -12.74
C ALA A 22 6.78 8.02 -13.39
N ALA A 23 5.64 8.40 -12.80
CA ALA A 23 4.92 9.59 -13.19
C ALA A 23 5.70 10.85 -12.77
N GLY A 24 5.54 11.92 -13.51
CA GLY A 24 6.22 13.19 -13.19
C GLY A 24 7.72 13.14 -13.49
N MET A 25 8.09 12.78 -14.72
CA MET A 25 9.35 13.24 -15.28
C MET A 25 9.41 14.75 -15.07
N PRO A 26 10.54 15.28 -14.57
CA PRO A 26 10.70 16.71 -14.62
C PRO A 26 10.54 17.12 -16.08
N ASP A 27 9.56 17.97 -16.37
CA ASP A 27 9.54 18.83 -17.55
C ASP A 27 10.67 19.90 -17.43
N THR A 28 11.77 19.54 -16.86
CA THR A 28 13.02 20.20 -17.11
C THR A 28 13.55 19.61 -18.44
N LEU A 29 12.89 19.90 -19.50
CA LEU A 29 13.61 20.52 -20.59
C LEU A 29 14.37 21.71 -19.93
N ASP A 30 15.55 21.44 -19.40
CA ASP A 30 16.62 22.40 -19.50
C ASP A 30 16.71 22.64 -21.01
N VAL A 31 15.98 23.64 -21.45
CA VAL A 31 16.17 24.21 -22.75
C VAL A 31 17.60 24.72 -22.68
N ALA A 32 18.53 23.84 -23.06
CA ALA A 32 19.88 24.26 -23.29
C ALA A 32 19.74 25.48 -24.17
N THR A 33 20.32 26.58 -23.76
CA THR A 33 20.36 27.85 -24.52
C THR A 33 21.03 27.66 -25.90
N ASP A 34 21.54 26.47 -26.15
CA ASP A 34 22.06 26.02 -27.44
C ASP A 34 21.05 25.07 -28.12
N PRO A 35 20.34 25.51 -29.19
CA PRO A 35 19.41 24.67 -29.94
C PRO A 35 20.07 23.48 -30.64
N TYR A 36 21.41 23.40 -30.68
CA TYR A 36 22.17 22.29 -31.27
C TYR A 36 22.83 21.40 -30.20
N ALA A 37 22.69 21.70 -28.93
CA ALA A 37 23.21 20.81 -27.87
C ALA A 37 22.45 19.47 -27.91
N PRO A 38 23.17 18.32 -27.88
CA PRO A 38 22.50 17.03 -27.81
C PRO A 38 21.64 16.99 -26.56
N THR A 39 20.32 16.86 -26.75
CA THR A 39 19.35 16.71 -25.68
C THR A 39 19.79 15.54 -24.79
N ARG A 40 20.28 15.84 -23.61
CA ARG A 40 20.61 14.81 -22.61
C ARG A 40 19.29 14.15 -22.24
N ALA A 41 19.03 12.97 -22.82
CA ALA A 41 17.82 12.22 -22.55
C ALA A 41 17.64 12.13 -21.03
N ALA A 42 16.60 12.74 -20.51
CA ALA A 42 16.31 12.72 -19.09
C ALA A 42 16.26 11.25 -18.68
N LYS A 43 17.04 10.86 -17.66
CA LYS A 43 17.16 9.47 -17.23
C LYS A 43 15.80 9.02 -16.73
N GLN A 44 15.12 8.17 -17.49
CA GLN A 44 13.81 7.67 -17.13
C GLN A 44 13.91 6.92 -15.77
N VAL A 45 13.16 7.40 -14.79
CA VAL A 45 13.04 6.75 -13.48
C VAL A 45 12.00 5.65 -13.56
N PHE A 46 12.34 4.48 -13.05
CA PHE A 46 11.42 3.37 -12.94
C PHE A 46 11.17 3.02 -11.48
N ILE A 47 9.91 2.84 -11.15
CA ILE A 47 9.47 2.26 -9.89
C ILE A 47 9.64 0.75 -10.03
N ARG A 48 10.43 0.16 -9.13
CA ARG A 48 10.60 -1.28 -9.03
C ARG A 48 9.50 -1.86 -8.15
N GLY A 49 9.13 -3.07 -8.41
CA GLY A 49 8.16 -3.78 -7.59
C GLY A 49 8.21 -5.28 -7.82
N PHE A 50 7.40 -5.96 -7.05
CA PHE A 50 7.14 -7.39 -7.18
C PHE A 50 5.64 -7.60 -7.23
N GLN A 51 5.18 -8.39 -8.18
CA GLN A 51 3.77 -8.69 -8.38
C GLN A 51 3.50 -10.17 -8.24
N ALA A 52 2.36 -10.53 -7.62
CA ALA A 52 1.83 -11.90 -7.59
C ALA A 52 0.35 -11.89 -7.95
N TRP A 53 -0.12 -12.92 -8.66
CA TRP A 53 -1.51 -13.02 -9.12
C TRP A 53 -1.95 -14.49 -9.34
N PRO A 54 -3.24 -14.82 -9.17
CA PRO A 54 -3.75 -16.15 -9.51
C PRO A 54 -3.62 -16.44 -11.03
N GLN A 55 -2.98 -17.54 -11.39
CA GLN A 55 -2.83 -17.99 -12.80
C GLN A 55 -4.08 -18.70 -13.30
N THR A 56 -5.22 -18.05 -13.19
CA THR A 56 -6.52 -18.58 -13.65
C THR A 56 -7.34 -17.45 -14.25
N VAL A 57 -8.54 -17.80 -14.74
CA VAL A 57 -9.43 -16.82 -15.39
C VAL A 57 -9.86 -15.74 -14.38
N GLY A 58 -9.43 -14.49 -14.63
CA GLY A 58 -9.80 -13.32 -13.89
C GLY A 58 -11.00 -12.57 -14.50
N PRO A 59 -11.12 -11.25 -14.28
CA PRO A 59 -10.17 -10.38 -13.61
C PRO A 59 -10.31 -10.36 -12.09
N PHE A 60 -9.22 -10.00 -11.37
CA PHE A 60 -9.12 -9.93 -9.93
C PHE A 60 -8.96 -8.48 -9.42
N PRO A 61 -9.50 -8.13 -8.24
CA PRO A 61 -9.19 -6.86 -7.61
C PRO A 61 -7.71 -6.80 -7.20
N ALA A 62 -7.15 -5.60 -7.06
CA ALA A 62 -5.74 -5.46 -6.76
C ALA A 62 -5.47 -4.77 -5.42
N VAL A 63 -4.38 -5.18 -4.77
CA VAL A 63 -3.86 -4.59 -3.55
C VAL A 63 -2.44 -4.10 -3.80
N ILE A 64 -2.21 -2.82 -3.57
CA ILE A 64 -0.87 -2.23 -3.58
C ILE A 64 -0.30 -2.36 -2.18
N LEU A 65 0.81 -3.08 -2.04
CA LEU A 65 1.53 -3.32 -0.79
C LEU A 65 2.67 -2.33 -0.61
N LEU A 66 2.78 -1.75 0.58
CA LEU A 66 3.82 -0.81 0.96
C LEU A 66 4.65 -1.38 2.11
N HIS A 67 5.94 -1.56 1.85
CA HIS A 67 6.86 -2.20 2.76
C HIS A 67 7.25 -1.32 3.97
N GLU A 68 7.77 -1.96 5.00
CA GLU A 68 8.39 -1.28 6.15
C GLU A 68 9.69 -0.56 5.74
N TRP A 69 10.31 0.15 6.64
CA TRP A 69 11.56 0.88 6.41
C TRP A 69 12.76 0.00 6.02
N TRP A 70 12.63 -1.33 6.12
CA TRP A 70 13.66 -2.29 5.72
C TRP A 70 13.80 -2.47 4.20
N GLY A 71 12.86 -1.93 3.41
CA GLY A 71 12.79 -2.11 1.97
C GLY A 71 11.96 -3.29 1.52
N LEU A 72 11.92 -3.52 0.20
CA LEU A 72 11.18 -4.62 -0.44
C LEU A 72 11.97 -5.94 -0.27
N ASN A 73 11.77 -6.61 0.86
CA ASN A 73 12.43 -7.85 1.24
C ASN A 73 11.53 -9.09 1.02
N SER A 74 12.02 -10.28 1.40
CA SER A 74 11.31 -11.56 1.24
C SER A 74 9.97 -11.63 1.99
N HIS A 75 9.83 -10.95 3.12
CA HIS A 75 8.56 -10.85 3.85
C HIS A 75 7.45 -10.28 2.97
N PHE A 76 7.74 -9.20 2.23
CA PHE A 76 6.77 -8.57 1.34
C PHE A 76 6.50 -9.39 0.07
N HIS A 77 7.48 -10.15 -0.41
CA HIS A 77 7.23 -11.15 -1.45
C HIS A 77 6.24 -12.22 -0.97
N ASP A 78 6.42 -12.73 0.24
CA ASP A 78 5.51 -13.71 0.82
C ASP A 78 4.10 -13.14 1.03
N LEU A 79 3.97 -11.91 1.53
CA LEU A 79 2.67 -11.25 1.66
C LEU A 79 1.96 -11.07 0.32
N ALA A 80 2.69 -10.81 -0.76
CA ALA A 80 2.11 -10.75 -2.10
C ALA A 80 1.55 -12.10 -2.53
N PHE A 81 2.26 -13.18 -2.26
CA PHE A 81 1.75 -14.53 -2.51
C PHE A 81 0.51 -14.84 -1.67
N ARG A 82 0.54 -14.54 -0.35
CA ARG A 82 -0.63 -14.73 0.53
C ARG A 82 -1.87 -14.01 0.02
N LEU A 83 -1.74 -12.77 -0.47
CA LEU A 83 -2.87 -12.05 -1.09
C LEU A 83 -3.34 -12.73 -2.37
N ALA A 84 -2.42 -13.17 -3.22
CA ALA A 84 -2.77 -13.83 -4.47
C ALA A 84 -3.47 -15.18 -4.22
N GLU A 85 -3.06 -15.95 -3.23
CA GLU A 85 -3.74 -17.16 -2.76
C GLU A 85 -5.21 -16.88 -2.35
N HIS A 86 -5.53 -15.65 -1.93
CA HIS A 86 -6.90 -15.22 -1.60
C HIS A 86 -7.66 -14.55 -2.76
N GLY A 87 -7.10 -14.51 -3.96
CA GLY A 87 -7.79 -14.01 -5.16
C GLY A 87 -7.59 -12.52 -5.41
N TYR A 88 -6.49 -11.97 -4.99
CA TYR A 88 -6.07 -10.60 -5.30
C TYR A 88 -4.88 -10.58 -6.26
N VAL A 89 -4.76 -9.56 -7.07
CA VAL A 89 -3.48 -9.20 -7.67
C VAL A 89 -2.75 -8.33 -6.65
N ALA A 90 -1.62 -8.79 -6.16
CA ALA A 90 -0.80 -8.05 -5.21
C ALA A 90 0.40 -7.41 -5.90
N LEU A 91 0.58 -6.10 -5.75
CA LEU A 91 1.71 -5.34 -6.27
C LEU A 91 2.46 -4.69 -5.13
N VAL A 92 3.63 -5.21 -4.79
CA VAL A 92 4.54 -4.56 -3.83
C VAL A 92 5.37 -3.54 -4.57
N ILE A 93 5.36 -2.30 -4.12
CA ILE A 93 6.20 -1.22 -4.66
C ILE A 93 7.44 -1.04 -3.80
N ASP A 94 8.62 -0.98 -4.43
CA ASP A 94 9.82 -0.52 -3.77
C ASP A 94 9.79 1.00 -3.62
N GLN A 95 9.41 1.45 -2.42
CA GLN A 95 9.29 2.87 -2.06
C GLN A 95 10.65 3.61 -2.12
N TYR A 96 11.75 2.86 -2.21
CA TYR A 96 13.09 3.40 -2.36
C TYR A 96 13.58 3.46 -3.82
N SER A 97 12.72 3.19 -4.79
CA SER A 97 13.08 3.14 -6.22
C SER A 97 13.76 4.41 -6.71
N ARG A 98 13.28 5.60 -6.29
CA ARG A 98 13.84 6.90 -6.70
C ARG A 98 15.21 7.20 -6.09
N ILE A 99 15.56 6.57 -5.00
CA ILE A 99 16.84 6.75 -4.28
C ILE A 99 17.80 5.58 -4.47
N GLY A 100 17.59 4.76 -5.50
CA GLY A 100 18.45 3.64 -5.87
C GLY A 100 17.92 2.28 -5.45
N GLY A 101 16.96 2.22 -4.54
CA GLY A 101 16.38 1.02 -3.91
C GLY A 101 17.39 0.29 -3.03
N SER A 102 16.92 -0.16 -1.89
CA SER A 102 17.77 -0.89 -0.94
C SER A 102 16.93 -1.78 -0.06
N VAL A 103 17.52 -2.87 0.38
CA VAL A 103 17.04 -3.70 1.48
C VAL A 103 18.14 -3.70 2.53
N THR A 104 17.76 -3.44 3.77
CA THR A 104 18.71 -3.40 4.89
C THR A 104 18.13 -4.05 6.13
N SER A 105 18.98 -4.53 7.02
CA SER A 105 18.65 -4.93 8.39
C SER A 105 19.28 -3.99 9.43
N ASP A 106 20.03 -2.98 8.96
CA ASP A 106 20.64 -1.98 9.81
C ASP A 106 19.69 -0.80 10.05
N PRO A 107 19.31 -0.50 11.33
CA PRO A 107 18.35 0.55 11.65
C PRO A 107 18.79 1.95 11.24
N GLU A 108 20.10 2.25 11.30
CA GLU A 108 20.60 3.56 10.93
C GLU A 108 20.46 3.80 9.42
N THR A 109 20.84 2.81 8.63
CA THR A 109 20.63 2.82 7.17
C THR A 109 19.14 2.92 6.82
N ALA A 110 18.28 2.17 7.50
CA ALA A 110 16.84 2.22 7.29
C ALA A 110 16.26 3.61 7.57
N ALA A 111 16.67 4.26 8.68
CA ALA A 111 16.26 5.61 9.03
C ALA A 111 16.71 6.64 7.97
N GLN A 112 17.94 6.52 7.47
CA GLN A 112 18.46 7.38 6.40
C GLN A 112 17.70 7.22 5.09
N LEU A 113 17.35 5.98 4.73
CA LEU A 113 16.54 5.70 3.53
C LEU A 113 15.13 6.27 3.66
N MET A 114 14.47 5.99 4.79
CA MET A 114 13.13 6.52 5.09
C MET A 114 13.09 8.04 5.03
N GLY A 115 14.08 8.72 5.59
CA GLY A 115 14.19 10.18 5.57
C GLY A 115 14.35 10.82 4.19
N LYS A 116 14.74 10.03 3.17
CA LYS A 116 14.88 10.49 1.78
C LYS A 116 13.60 10.32 0.95
N VAL A 117 12.61 9.58 1.44
CA VAL A 117 11.33 9.38 0.72
C VAL A 117 10.50 10.64 0.76
N LYS A 118 10.16 11.18 -0.40
CA LYS A 118 9.25 12.32 -0.53
C LYS A 118 7.83 11.83 -0.79
N ILE A 119 6.90 12.15 0.10
CA ILE A 119 5.50 11.73 0.01
C ILE A 119 4.83 12.17 -1.29
N SER A 120 5.15 13.37 -1.80
CA SER A 120 4.62 13.86 -3.08
C SER A 120 5.05 13.01 -4.26
N GLU A 121 6.32 12.60 -4.31
CA GLU A 121 6.85 11.70 -5.35
C GLU A 121 6.26 10.31 -5.23
N LEU A 122 6.20 9.76 -4.00
CA LEU A 122 5.58 8.46 -3.75
C LEU A 122 4.08 8.43 -4.13
N THR A 123 3.35 9.52 -3.88
CA THR A 123 1.94 9.64 -4.29
C THR A 123 1.80 9.56 -5.82
N GLN A 124 2.71 10.15 -6.57
CA GLN A 124 2.74 10.04 -8.03
C GLN A 124 3.07 8.61 -8.47
N ASP A 125 4.04 7.98 -7.82
CA ASP A 125 4.44 6.60 -8.09
C ASP A 125 3.31 5.60 -7.84
N LEU A 126 2.56 5.80 -6.76
CA LEU A 126 1.36 5.00 -6.47
C LEU A 126 0.25 5.23 -7.51
N GLY A 127 0.14 6.46 -8.03
CA GLY A 127 -0.72 6.76 -9.16
C GLY A 127 -0.34 5.97 -10.42
N ALA A 128 0.94 5.99 -10.77
CA ALA A 128 1.46 5.21 -11.91
C ALA A 128 1.27 3.70 -11.71
N ALA A 129 1.39 3.20 -10.47
CA ALA A 129 1.10 1.81 -10.15
C ALA A 129 -0.38 1.45 -10.36
N CYS A 130 -1.31 2.32 -10.00
CA CYS A 130 -2.73 2.12 -10.29
C CYS A 130 -3.01 2.09 -11.80
N GLU A 131 -2.37 2.97 -12.56
CA GLU A 131 -2.47 2.97 -14.02
C GLU A 131 -1.90 1.70 -14.61
N TYR A 132 -0.70 1.29 -14.20
CA TYR A 132 -0.09 0.03 -14.60
C TYR A 132 -1.03 -1.17 -14.35
N LEU A 133 -1.63 -1.25 -13.16
CA LEU A 133 -2.59 -2.30 -12.84
C LEU A 133 -3.84 -2.26 -13.71
N ASN A 134 -4.34 -1.06 -14.04
CA ASN A 134 -5.49 -0.92 -14.94
C ASN A 134 -5.22 -1.39 -16.37
N PHE A 135 -3.97 -1.44 -16.83
CA PHE A 135 -3.61 -1.96 -18.14
C PHE A 135 -3.51 -3.50 -18.16
N GLN A 136 -3.48 -4.18 -17.01
CA GLN A 136 -3.41 -5.63 -16.96
C GLN A 136 -4.80 -6.24 -17.21
N GLU A 137 -4.91 -7.19 -18.13
CA GLU A 137 -6.19 -7.84 -18.48
C GLU A 137 -6.77 -8.66 -17.32
N TYR A 138 -5.92 -9.21 -16.47
CA TYR A 138 -6.30 -9.99 -15.28
C TYR A 138 -6.64 -9.13 -14.05
N VAL A 139 -6.65 -7.79 -14.17
CA VAL A 139 -7.00 -6.88 -13.08
C VAL A 139 -8.38 -6.27 -13.28
N LYS A 140 -9.23 -6.32 -12.26
CA LYS A 140 -10.49 -5.55 -12.22
C LYS A 140 -10.17 -4.06 -12.16
N LYS A 141 -10.54 -3.34 -13.23
CA LYS A 141 -10.26 -1.90 -13.38
C LYS A 141 -10.87 -1.09 -12.23
N ASN A 142 -10.09 -0.18 -11.67
CA ASN A 142 -10.50 0.72 -10.57
C ASN A 142 -10.99 -0.01 -9.30
N ARG A 143 -10.52 -1.24 -9.07
CA ARG A 143 -10.77 -2.03 -7.86
C ARG A 143 -9.48 -2.21 -7.07
N PHE A 144 -9.04 -1.11 -6.44
CA PHE A 144 -7.76 -1.05 -5.74
C PHE A 144 -7.93 -0.78 -4.27
N ALA A 145 -7.14 -1.46 -3.45
CA ALA A 145 -6.84 -1.10 -2.08
C ALA A 145 -5.34 -0.83 -1.92
N VAL A 146 -4.98 -0.07 -0.91
CA VAL A 146 -3.61 0.06 -0.43
C VAL A 146 -3.49 -0.61 0.93
N LEU A 147 -2.42 -1.36 1.14
CA LEU A 147 -2.10 -2.03 2.39
C LEU A 147 -0.64 -1.72 2.74
N GLY A 148 -0.38 -1.19 3.92
CA GLY A 148 0.98 -0.84 4.32
C GLY A 148 1.30 -1.14 5.77
N PHE A 149 2.60 -1.30 6.04
CA PHE A 149 3.14 -1.68 7.34
C PHE A 149 4.19 -0.67 7.79
N CYS A 150 4.15 -0.21 9.05
CA CYS A 150 5.10 0.76 9.61
C CYS A 150 5.18 2.04 8.75
N MET A 151 6.33 2.37 8.19
CA MET A 151 6.50 3.42 7.19
C MET A 151 5.47 3.29 6.05
N GLY A 152 5.30 2.08 5.51
CA GLY A 152 4.31 1.81 4.47
C GLY A 152 2.87 2.02 4.94
N GLY A 153 2.55 1.76 6.21
CA GLY A 153 1.25 2.06 6.81
C GLY A 153 0.95 3.57 6.83
N SER A 154 1.96 4.37 7.18
CA SER A 154 1.88 5.83 7.12
C SER A 154 1.66 6.34 5.70
N HIS A 155 2.36 5.75 4.75
CA HIS A 155 2.26 6.09 3.34
C HIS A 155 0.93 5.64 2.72
N ALA A 156 0.38 4.50 3.15
CA ALA A 156 -0.95 4.02 2.75
C ALA A 156 -2.04 5.01 3.14
N LEU A 157 -2.03 5.49 4.39
CA LEU A 157 -2.97 6.52 4.85
C LEU A 157 -2.79 7.84 4.11
N SER A 158 -1.54 8.28 3.92
CA SER A 158 -1.24 9.51 3.17
C SER A 158 -1.74 9.44 1.73
N TYR A 159 -1.56 8.29 1.08
CA TYR A 159 -2.06 8.06 -0.27
C TYR A 159 -3.59 8.03 -0.31
N ALA A 160 -4.24 7.40 0.66
CA ALA A 160 -5.71 7.40 0.78
C ALA A 160 -6.29 8.82 0.96
N CYS A 161 -5.56 9.72 1.62
CA CYS A 161 -5.92 11.14 1.69
C CYS A 161 -5.79 11.84 0.33
N ALA A 162 -4.82 11.45 -0.51
CA ALA A 162 -4.53 12.09 -1.78
C ALA A 162 -5.38 11.57 -2.95
N LYS A 163 -5.86 10.32 -2.89
CA LYS A 163 -6.51 9.61 -4.02
C LYS A 163 -7.92 9.13 -3.70
N ARG A 164 -8.91 9.80 -4.27
CA ARG A 164 -10.34 9.46 -4.12
C ARG A 164 -10.76 8.13 -4.78
N GLN A 165 -9.93 7.57 -5.64
CA GLN A 165 -10.25 6.36 -6.43
C GLN A 165 -9.98 5.06 -5.68
N LEU A 166 -9.33 5.11 -4.52
CA LEU A 166 -9.13 3.93 -3.69
C LEU A 166 -10.45 3.43 -3.11
N ARG A 167 -10.61 2.11 -3.11
CA ARG A 167 -11.77 1.44 -2.51
C ARG A 167 -11.60 1.16 -1.03
N ALA A 168 -10.37 0.98 -0.57
CA ALA A 168 -10.02 0.72 0.81
C ALA A 168 -8.57 1.06 1.12
N ALA A 169 -8.27 1.36 2.36
CA ALA A 169 -6.91 1.48 2.88
C ALA A 169 -6.76 0.67 4.17
N VAL A 170 -5.68 -0.08 4.27
CA VAL A 170 -5.31 -0.83 5.47
C VAL A 170 -3.94 -0.38 5.94
N ALA A 171 -3.83 -0.03 7.21
CA ALA A 171 -2.57 0.41 7.80
C ALA A 171 -2.26 -0.42 9.07
N PHE A 172 -1.09 -1.01 9.09
CA PHE A 172 -0.53 -1.64 10.28
C PHE A 172 0.47 -0.69 10.93
N TYR A 173 0.23 -0.33 12.18
CA TYR A 173 1.11 0.49 13.02
C TYR A 173 1.82 1.63 12.25
N GLY A 174 1.09 2.32 11.39
CA GLY A 174 1.58 3.45 10.61
C GLY A 174 1.21 4.78 11.23
N LYS A 175 2.07 5.78 11.09
CA LYS A 175 1.80 7.14 11.59
C LYS A 175 0.62 7.78 10.85
N VAL A 176 -0.28 8.39 11.59
CA VAL A 176 -1.50 8.99 11.06
C VAL A 176 -1.21 10.38 10.46
N PRO A 177 -1.60 10.67 9.21
CA PRO A 177 -1.40 11.97 8.58
C PRO A 177 -2.46 12.99 9.03
N LEU A 178 -2.41 13.42 10.29
CA LEU A 178 -3.44 14.22 10.97
C LEU A 178 -3.88 15.46 10.17
N GLY A 179 -2.93 16.14 9.51
CA GLY A 179 -3.22 17.35 8.72
C GLY A 179 -4.02 17.11 7.43
N SER A 180 -4.19 15.85 7.00
CA SER A 180 -4.81 15.48 5.72
C SER A 180 -6.04 14.59 5.85
N LEU A 181 -6.44 14.20 7.06
CA LEU A 181 -7.56 13.27 7.28
C LEU A 181 -8.89 13.76 6.70
N SER A 182 -9.07 15.07 6.61
CA SER A 182 -10.27 15.68 6.03
C SER A 182 -10.48 15.34 4.54
N THR A 183 -9.45 14.87 3.85
CA THR A 183 -9.52 14.49 2.42
C THR A 183 -9.65 13.00 2.19
N LEU A 184 -9.56 12.16 3.23
CA LEU A 184 -9.67 10.70 3.13
C LEU A 184 -11.14 10.31 2.91
N HIS A 185 -11.44 9.52 1.87
CA HIS A 185 -12.80 9.18 1.46
C HIS A 185 -13.11 7.68 1.36
N CYS A 186 -12.11 6.82 1.41
CA CYS A 186 -12.33 5.37 1.39
C CYS A 186 -12.43 4.79 2.80
N PRO A 187 -13.08 3.63 2.98
CA PRO A 187 -13.01 2.86 4.21
C PRO A 187 -11.56 2.60 4.64
N VAL A 188 -11.32 2.67 5.94
CA VAL A 188 -10.00 2.44 6.56
C VAL A 188 -10.09 1.32 7.58
N GLN A 189 -9.13 0.41 7.56
CA GLN A 189 -8.85 -0.49 8.67
C GLN A 189 -7.47 -0.20 9.22
N TYR A 190 -7.39 -0.04 10.54
CA TYR A 190 -6.15 0.30 11.25
C TYR A 190 -5.83 -0.78 12.29
N HIS A 191 -4.62 -1.33 12.22
CA HIS A 191 -4.11 -2.33 13.15
C HIS A 191 -3.06 -1.68 14.05
N GLN A 192 -3.39 -1.56 15.35
CA GLN A 192 -2.59 -0.88 16.37
C GLN A 192 -1.92 -1.89 17.29
N ALA A 193 -0.61 -1.75 17.50
CA ALA A 193 0.06 -2.43 18.62
C ALA A 193 -0.33 -1.77 19.95
N GLU A 194 -0.33 -2.55 21.03
CA GLU A 194 -0.61 -2.01 22.36
C GLU A 194 0.52 -1.12 22.87
N HIS A 195 1.76 -1.57 22.67
CA HIS A 195 2.97 -0.85 23.05
C HIS A 195 3.69 -0.38 21.80
N ASP A 196 3.55 0.90 21.49
CA ASP A 196 4.14 1.48 20.30
C ASP A 196 4.76 2.85 20.63
N ASP A 197 6.09 2.92 20.56
CA ASP A 197 6.83 4.15 20.85
C ASP A 197 6.76 5.17 19.70
N TRP A 198 6.27 4.76 18.52
CA TRP A 198 6.20 5.58 17.31
C TRP A 198 4.81 6.15 17.07
N ILE A 199 3.77 5.41 17.49
CA ILE A 199 2.37 5.70 17.21
C ILE A 199 1.62 5.89 18.53
N THR A 200 1.11 7.09 18.75
CA THR A 200 0.36 7.41 19.97
C THR A 200 -1.10 6.94 19.86
N GLN A 201 -1.70 6.58 20.99
CA GLN A 201 -3.14 6.31 21.06
C GLN A 201 -3.95 7.50 20.57
N GLN A 202 -3.53 8.73 20.92
CA GLN A 202 -4.22 9.96 20.54
C GLN A 202 -4.30 10.14 19.01
N GLU A 203 -3.25 9.79 18.25
CA GLU A 203 -3.27 9.87 16.78
C GLU A 203 -4.31 8.92 16.19
N VAL A 204 -4.41 7.70 16.75
CA VAL A 204 -5.37 6.69 16.29
C VAL A 204 -6.80 7.07 16.66
N ASP A 205 -7.02 7.60 17.85
CA ASP A 205 -8.34 8.10 18.29
C ASP A 205 -8.78 9.28 17.40
N GLN A 206 -7.87 10.17 17.03
CA GLN A 206 -8.16 11.28 16.13
C GLN A 206 -8.49 10.81 14.71
N LEU A 207 -7.82 9.75 14.20
CA LEU A 207 -8.19 9.09 12.95
C LEU A 207 -9.63 8.61 13.00
N ALA A 208 -9.95 7.79 14.01
CA ALA A 208 -11.28 7.21 14.18
C ALA A 208 -12.37 8.28 14.30
N GLN A 209 -12.15 9.30 15.13
CA GLN A 209 -13.11 10.40 15.34
C GLN A 209 -13.32 11.20 14.07
N THR A 210 -12.22 11.61 13.39
CA THR A 210 -12.34 12.42 12.16
C THR A 210 -13.10 11.68 11.06
N LEU A 211 -12.89 10.37 10.92
CA LEU A 211 -13.60 9.58 9.92
C LEU A 211 -15.05 9.33 10.31
N ALA A 212 -15.34 9.12 11.59
CA ALA A 212 -16.71 8.99 12.11
C ALA A 212 -17.52 10.26 11.86
N ASP A 213 -16.99 11.45 12.15
CA ASP A 213 -17.63 12.74 11.92
C ASP A 213 -17.98 12.94 10.43
N ARG A 214 -17.18 12.36 9.54
CA ARG A 214 -17.37 12.41 8.10
C ARG A 214 -18.17 11.24 7.54
N LYS A 215 -18.66 10.35 8.37
CA LYS A 215 -19.39 9.11 8.00
C LYS A 215 -18.59 8.20 7.06
N VAL A 216 -17.28 8.18 7.22
CA VAL A 216 -16.35 7.26 6.55
C VAL A 216 -16.10 6.09 7.50
N VAL A 217 -16.17 4.87 6.99
CA VAL A 217 -15.92 3.67 7.81
C VAL A 217 -14.47 3.66 8.27
N CYS A 218 -14.28 3.48 9.57
CA CYS A 218 -12.96 3.30 10.19
C CYS A 218 -13.03 2.17 11.21
N GLU A 219 -12.32 1.10 10.95
CA GLU A 219 -12.17 -0.03 11.88
C GLU A 219 -10.79 0.07 12.53
N VAL A 220 -10.75 0.25 13.84
CA VAL A 220 -9.50 0.25 14.61
C VAL A 220 -9.45 -1.02 15.44
N HIS A 221 -8.37 -1.80 15.30
CA HIS A 221 -8.12 -3.02 16.02
C HIS A 221 -6.82 -2.89 16.81
N LYS A 222 -6.93 -2.92 18.14
CA LYS A 222 -5.79 -2.91 19.06
C LYS A 222 -5.48 -4.33 19.53
N TYR A 223 -4.20 -4.70 19.51
CA TYR A 223 -3.74 -6.05 19.84
C TYR A 223 -2.99 -6.05 21.17
N PRO A 224 -3.58 -6.65 22.23
CA PRO A 224 -2.96 -6.70 23.55
C PRO A 224 -1.63 -7.47 23.55
N GLY A 225 -0.67 -7.00 24.33
CA GLY A 225 0.65 -7.64 24.51
C GLY A 225 1.55 -7.54 23.26
N THR A 226 1.23 -6.68 22.30
CA THR A 226 2.05 -6.53 21.09
C THR A 226 2.85 -5.23 21.10
N SER A 227 4.00 -5.28 20.43
CA SER A 227 4.84 -4.11 20.16
C SER A 227 4.79 -3.73 18.68
N HIS A 228 5.36 -2.56 18.35
CA HIS A 228 5.51 -2.14 16.95
C HIS A 228 6.09 -3.24 16.06
N ALA A 229 5.57 -3.41 14.86
CA ALA A 229 5.93 -4.46 13.90
C ALA A 229 5.55 -5.90 14.31
N PHE A 230 4.56 -6.09 15.18
CA PHE A 230 4.10 -7.40 15.68
C PHE A 230 3.69 -8.38 14.57
N PHE A 231 3.41 -7.91 13.38
CA PHE A 231 3.00 -8.73 12.24
C PHE A 231 4.17 -9.33 11.47
N ASN A 232 5.38 -8.80 11.62
CA ASN A 232 6.54 -9.19 10.82
C ASN A 232 7.17 -10.49 11.34
N ASP A 233 6.86 -11.61 10.69
CA ASP A 233 7.34 -12.96 11.05
C ASP A 233 8.84 -13.19 10.80
N THR A 234 9.52 -12.27 10.13
CA THR A 234 10.99 -12.29 9.99
C THR A 234 11.71 -11.59 11.15
N ARG A 235 10.93 -11.05 12.11
CA ARG A 235 11.44 -10.37 13.30
C ARG A 235 10.94 -11.06 14.58
N PRO A 236 11.61 -12.14 15.02
CA PRO A 236 11.17 -12.94 16.16
C PRO A 236 11.15 -12.16 17.49
N ASP A 237 11.87 -11.05 17.57
CA ASP A 237 11.93 -10.15 18.74
C ASP A 237 10.62 -9.40 19.00
N VAL A 238 9.80 -9.16 17.98
CA VAL A 238 8.53 -8.41 18.08
C VAL A 238 7.33 -9.18 17.52
N TYR A 239 7.55 -10.27 16.78
CA TYR A 239 6.48 -11.03 16.16
C TYR A 239 5.55 -11.67 17.18
N ASN A 240 4.25 -11.45 17.00
CA ASN A 240 3.22 -12.13 17.79
C ASN A 240 2.30 -12.92 16.84
N ALA A 241 2.48 -14.24 16.80
CA ALA A 241 1.79 -15.12 15.88
C ALA A 241 0.26 -15.07 16.02
N GLY A 242 -0.25 -14.97 17.26
CA GLY A 242 -1.70 -14.89 17.52
C GLY A 242 -2.30 -13.60 16.99
N ALA A 243 -1.68 -12.47 17.32
CA ALA A 243 -2.10 -11.15 16.86
C ALA A 243 -1.98 -11.01 15.33
N ALA A 244 -0.87 -11.50 14.76
CA ALA A 244 -0.64 -11.47 13.31
C ALA A 244 -1.70 -12.30 12.55
N THR A 245 -2.02 -13.49 13.05
CA THR A 245 -3.07 -14.35 12.47
C THR A 245 -4.43 -13.67 12.52
N GLU A 246 -4.79 -13.07 13.63
CA GLU A 246 -6.07 -12.36 13.78
C GLU A 246 -6.13 -11.11 12.91
N ALA A 247 -5.04 -10.32 12.88
CA ALA A 247 -4.95 -9.12 12.06
C ALA A 247 -5.07 -9.45 10.56
N TRP A 248 -4.43 -10.54 10.12
CA TRP A 248 -4.55 -11.00 8.75
C TRP A 248 -5.97 -11.44 8.38
N ALA A 249 -6.64 -12.19 9.27
CA ALA A 249 -8.03 -12.59 9.06
C ALA A 249 -8.95 -11.37 8.90
N ARG A 250 -8.79 -10.35 9.75
CA ARG A 250 -9.55 -9.10 9.69
C ARG A 250 -9.24 -8.33 8.40
N THR A 251 -7.97 -8.26 8.00
CA THR A 251 -7.55 -7.62 6.76
C THR A 251 -8.23 -8.26 5.54
N LEU A 252 -8.21 -9.59 5.45
CA LEU A 252 -8.86 -10.30 4.34
C LEU A 252 -10.37 -10.06 4.32
N ALA A 253 -11.05 -10.12 5.48
CA ALA A 253 -12.48 -9.85 5.57
C ALA A 253 -12.82 -8.41 5.13
N PHE A 254 -12.00 -7.44 5.52
CA PHE A 254 -12.14 -6.05 5.11
C PHE A 254 -11.94 -5.87 3.60
N LEU A 255 -10.89 -6.45 3.04
CA LEU A 255 -10.64 -6.41 1.60
C LEU A 255 -11.75 -7.12 0.80
N ASP A 256 -12.22 -8.28 1.26
CA ASP A 256 -13.35 -8.99 0.65
C ASP A 256 -14.60 -8.07 0.61
N THR A 257 -14.85 -7.35 1.68
CA THR A 257 -16.01 -6.44 1.78
C THR A 257 -15.90 -5.28 0.79
N TYR A 258 -14.75 -4.62 0.68
CA TYR A 258 -14.66 -3.34 -0.04
C TYR A 258 -14.11 -3.43 -1.46
N ILE A 259 -13.34 -4.45 -1.79
CA ILE A 259 -12.75 -4.57 -3.12
C ILE A 259 -13.10 -5.86 -3.88
N LEU A 260 -13.50 -6.93 -3.20
CA LEU A 260 -13.88 -8.18 -3.86
C LEU A 260 -15.39 -8.23 -4.15
N ALA A 261 -16.24 -7.85 -3.20
CA ALA A 261 -17.69 -7.91 -3.37
C ALA A 261 -18.19 -6.90 -4.42
N ASP A 262 -18.94 -7.39 -5.41
CA ASP A 262 -19.53 -6.54 -6.46
C ASP A 262 -20.76 -5.74 -5.96
N HIS A 263 -21.32 -6.05 -4.78
CA HIS A 263 -22.66 -5.65 -4.37
C HIS A 263 -22.75 -4.59 -3.26
N LEU A 264 -21.64 -4.19 -2.66
CA LEU A 264 -21.73 -3.11 -1.69
C LEU A 264 -21.73 -1.79 -2.44
N GLY A 265 -22.92 -1.13 -2.40
CA GLY A 265 -23.16 0.23 -2.88
C GLY A 265 -22.33 1.31 -2.17
N VAL A 266 -21.02 1.19 -2.24
CA VAL A 266 -20.16 2.37 -2.20
C VAL A 266 -20.60 3.15 -3.43
N ARG A 267 -21.43 4.19 -3.22
CA ARG A 267 -21.92 5.04 -4.31
C ARG A 267 -20.76 5.29 -5.27
N PRO A 268 -20.87 4.88 -6.55
CA PRO A 268 -19.91 5.33 -7.53
C PRO A 268 -19.90 6.85 -7.45
N LEU A 269 -18.72 7.46 -7.47
CA LEU A 269 -18.62 8.90 -7.59
C LEU A 269 -19.55 9.34 -8.73
N PRO A 270 -20.39 10.37 -8.53
CA PRO A 270 -21.25 10.89 -9.59
C PRO A 270 -20.39 11.15 -10.83
N ASP A 271 -20.93 10.87 -12.01
CA ASP A 271 -20.20 10.96 -13.29
C ASP A 271 -19.53 12.33 -13.53
N SER A 272 -20.03 13.38 -12.87
CA SER A 272 -19.42 14.72 -12.83
C SER A 272 -18.07 14.80 -12.09
N GLN A 273 -17.66 13.76 -11.37
CA GLN A 273 -16.37 13.67 -10.65
C GLN A 273 -15.42 12.61 -11.24
N ARG A 274 -15.81 11.96 -12.32
CA ARG A 274 -14.93 11.11 -13.11
C ARG A 274 -14.11 12.01 -14.03
N ILE A 275 -12.83 12.11 -13.76
CA ILE A 275 -11.90 12.79 -14.68
C ILE A 275 -11.87 11.94 -15.96
N ARG A 276 -12.19 12.60 -17.11
CA ARG A 276 -12.01 12.04 -18.46
C ARG A 276 -10.55 11.88 -18.79
#